data_19de474c7ebb38d2cceb6305baa029fc
#
_entry.id   19de474c7ebb38d2cceb6305baa029fc
#
_cell.length_a   1.000
_cell.length_b   1.000
_cell.length_c   1.000
_cell.angle_alpha   90.00
_cell.angle_beta   90.00
_cell.angle_gamma   90.00
#
_symmetry.space_group_name_H-M   'P 1'
#
loop_
_entity.id
_entity.type
_entity.pdbx_description
1 polymer ?
#
loop_
_entity_poly.entity_id
_entity_poly.type
_entity_poly.pdbx_seq_one_letter_code
_entity_poly.pdbx_strand_id
1 'polypeptide(L)'
;ILFAAIVSIMFSIALSIVYKMHFDVEFVGWCLLLGAAWMLGESKLRQMLVPNASVMAAMCFLVILVSPIAISIYIDSIQGGRYAGVYTCIEVLALVNLTVCTLLQLTGVCDFIETLPAGQGMLAICCIVVITTFIIDIIKNRASGYRLEMLAMIIGLVLVLIEAASVY
;
A
#
# COMPACT_ATOMS: atom_id res chain seq x y z
N ILE A 1 15.67 1.84 -3.77
CA ILE A 1 14.28 1.38 -3.82
C ILE A 1 13.55 2.01 -5.01
N LEU A 2 13.57 3.35 -5.18
CA LEU A 2 12.89 4.04 -6.30
C LEU A 2 13.34 3.49 -7.66
N PHE A 3 14.66 3.31 -7.87
CA PHE A 3 15.20 2.73 -9.10
C PHE A 3 14.69 1.29 -9.32
N ALA A 4 14.67 0.48 -8.26
CA ALA A 4 14.15 -0.89 -8.34
C ALA A 4 12.65 -0.91 -8.68
N ALA A 5 11.86 0.02 -8.14
CA ALA A 5 10.44 0.14 -8.47
C ALA A 5 10.22 0.51 -9.94
N ILE A 6 10.96 1.50 -10.46
CA ILE A 6 10.87 1.91 -11.86
C ILE A 6 11.27 0.76 -12.78
N VAL A 7 12.39 0.07 -12.50
CA VAL A 7 12.84 -1.08 -13.29
C VAL A 7 11.82 -2.21 -13.25
N SER A 8 11.22 -2.50 -12.10
CA SER A 8 10.18 -3.53 -11.94
C SER A 8 8.95 -3.21 -12.78
N ILE A 9 8.47 -1.97 -12.76
CA ILE A 9 7.33 -1.53 -13.56
C ILE A 9 7.65 -1.62 -15.06
N MET A 10 8.80 -1.10 -15.47
CA MET A 10 9.23 -1.17 -16.89
C MET A 10 9.36 -2.61 -17.38
N PHE A 11 9.93 -3.49 -16.56
CA PHE A 11 10.08 -4.91 -16.88
C PHE A 11 8.72 -5.61 -16.97
N SER A 12 7.78 -5.31 -16.07
CA SER A 12 6.42 -5.83 -16.11
C SER A 12 5.68 -5.40 -17.38
N ILE A 13 5.75 -4.12 -17.73
CA ILE A 13 5.16 -3.60 -18.97
C ILE A 13 5.77 -4.29 -20.20
N ALA A 14 7.09 -4.42 -20.24
CA ALA A 14 7.78 -5.10 -21.35
C ALA A 14 7.34 -6.57 -21.48
N LEU A 15 7.26 -7.31 -20.36
CA LEU A 15 6.80 -8.69 -20.37
C LEU A 15 5.32 -8.82 -20.78
N SER A 16 4.47 -7.91 -20.31
CA SER A 16 3.05 -7.88 -20.69
C SER A 16 2.85 -7.67 -22.20
N ILE A 17 3.65 -6.79 -22.79
CA ILE A 17 3.61 -6.52 -24.25
C ILE A 17 4.13 -7.72 -25.04
N VAL A 18 5.27 -8.30 -24.63
CA VAL A 18 5.96 -9.37 -25.41
C VAL A 18 5.23 -10.71 -25.29
N TYR A 19 4.83 -11.08 -24.09
CA TYR A 19 4.27 -12.42 -23.81
C TYR A 19 2.77 -12.46 -23.66
N LYS A 20 2.07 -11.30 -23.68
CA LYS A 20 0.62 -11.19 -23.41
C LYS A 20 0.20 -11.89 -22.09
N MET A 21 1.13 -12.01 -21.17
CA MET A 21 0.88 -12.57 -19.84
C MET A 21 0.70 -11.41 -18.85
N HIS A 22 -0.38 -11.43 -18.10
CA HIS A 22 -0.53 -10.54 -16.96
C HIS A 22 0.34 -11.07 -15.82
N PHE A 23 1.44 -10.37 -15.56
CA PHE A 23 2.27 -10.67 -14.40
C PHE A 23 1.87 -9.78 -13.24
N ASP A 24 1.70 -10.37 -12.07
CA ASP A 24 1.44 -9.66 -10.81
C ASP A 24 2.61 -8.76 -10.37
N VAL A 25 3.74 -8.82 -11.11
CA VAL A 25 4.95 -7.98 -10.92
C VAL A 25 4.65 -6.49 -11.04
N GLU A 26 3.61 -6.09 -11.79
CA GLU A 26 3.19 -4.69 -11.88
C GLU A 26 2.74 -4.16 -10.53
N PHE A 27 1.97 -4.93 -9.78
CA PHE A 27 1.52 -4.56 -8.44
C PHE A 27 2.66 -4.47 -7.42
N VAL A 28 3.66 -5.36 -7.53
CA VAL A 28 4.89 -5.27 -6.73
C VAL A 28 5.61 -3.96 -7.03
N GLY A 29 5.68 -3.56 -8.29
CA GLY A 29 6.25 -2.27 -8.71
C GLY A 29 5.54 -1.09 -8.06
N TRP A 30 4.22 -1.08 -8.04
CA TRP A 30 3.43 -0.03 -7.38
C TRP A 30 3.64 0.00 -5.87
N CYS A 31 3.66 -1.16 -5.20
CA CYS A 31 3.95 -1.23 -3.77
C CYS A 31 5.35 -0.72 -3.43
N LEU A 32 6.36 -1.08 -4.25
CA LEU A 32 7.73 -0.56 -4.09
C LEU A 32 7.80 0.95 -4.33
N LEU A 33 7.03 1.48 -5.27
CA LEU A 33 6.99 2.91 -5.56
C LEU A 33 6.34 3.68 -4.40
N LEU A 34 5.26 3.18 -3.83
CA LEU A 34 4.63 3.74 -2.63
C LEU A 34 5.59 3.72 -1.44
N GLY A 35 6.28 2.60 -1.20
CA GLY A 35 7.29 2.48 -0.15
C GLY A 35 8.47 3.44 -0.37
N ALA A 36 8.93 3.60 -1.62
CA ALA A 36 9.98 4.55 -1.97
C ALA A 36 9.54 6.00 -1.73
N ALA A 37 8.30 6.35 -2.10
CA ALA A 37 7.75 7.69 -1.86
C ALA A 37 7.66 7.99 -0.35
N TRP A 38 7.25 7.01 0.46
CA TRP A 38 7.26 7.11 1.91
C TRP A 38 8.67 7.35 2.46
N MET A 39 9.64 6.51 2.09
CA MET A 39 11.03 6.65 2.55
C MET A 39 11.67 7.97 2.14
N LEU A 40 11.34 8.50 0.96
CA LEU A 40 11.78 9.83 0.53
C LEU A 40 11.18 10.93 1.42
N GLY A 41 9.92 10.77 1.82
CA GLY A 41 9.24 11.71 2.70
C GLY A 41 9.87 11.82 4.09
N GLU A 42 10.32 10.68 4.64
CA GLU A 42 11.01 10.59 5.92
C GLU A 42 12.48 11.05 5.85
N SER A 43 13.10 10.98 4.67
CA SER A 43 14.53 11.25 4.52
C SER A 43 14.88 12.75 4.58
N LYS A 44 16.07 13.07 5.10
CA LYS A 44 16.64 14.44 5.04
C LYS A 44 16.86 14.92 3.60
N LEU A 45 16.90 14.00 2.64
CA LEU A 45 17.04 14.31 1.20
C LEU A 45 15.78 14.97 0.61
N ARG A 46 14.64 14.88 1.29
CA ARG A 46 13.38 15.51 0.84
C ARG A 46 13.53 16.99 0.50
N GLN A 47 14.31 17.72 1.31
CA GLN A 47 14.52 19.17 1.14
C GLN A 47 15.34 19.52 -0.11
N MET A 48 16.16 18.57 -0.60
CA MET A 48 16.93 18.75 -1.84
C MET A 48 16.08 18.53 -3.09
N LEU A 49 15.07 17.65 -3.01
CA LEU A 49 14.20 17.28 -4.13
C LEU A 49 12.99 18.22 -4.24
N VAL A 50 12.38 18.56 -3.11
CA VAL A 50 11.22 19.44 -3.05
C VAL A 50 11.47 20.48 -1.95
N PRO A 51 11.74 21.76 -2.34
CA PRO A 51 12.03 22.82 -1.38
C PRO A 51 10.85 23.14 -0.45
N ASN A 52 9.61 22.79 -0.88
CA ASN A 52 8.40 23.04 -0.11
C ASN A 52 8.06 21.84 0.79
N ALA A 53 8.35 21.99 2.08
CA ALA A 53 8.09 20.95 3.08
C ALA A 53 6.61 20.56 3.18
N SER A 54 5.68 21.50 2.97
CA SER A 54 4.24 21.24 3.04
C SER A 54 3.76 20.35 1.90
N VAL A 55 4.28 20.54 0.68
CA VAL A 55 3.95 19.69 -0.47
C VAL A 55 4.45 18.26 -0.23
N MET A 56 5.66 18.13 0.31
CA MET A 56 6.24 16.82 0.59
C MET A 56 5.47 16.08 1.70
N ALA A 57 5.06 16.79 2.75
CA ALA A 57 4.20 16.24 3.78
C ALA A 57 2.87 15.75 3.19
N ALA A 58 2.20 16.56 2.37
CA ALA A 58 0.96 16.17 1.71
C ALA A 58 1.11 14.92 0.84
N MET A 59 2.22 14.79 0.10
CA MET A 59 2.49 13.58 -0.69
C MET A 59 2.64 12.34 0.18
N CYS A 60 3.34 12.43 1.32
CA CYS A 60 3.48 11.31 2.25
C CYS A 60 2.12 10.89 2.82
N PHE A 61 1.25 11.83 3.16
CA PHE A 61 -0.09 11.53 3.62
C PHE A 61 -0.93 10.83 2.56
N LEU A 62 -0.88 11.31 1.32
CA LEU A 62 -1.59 10.65 0.21
C LEU A 62 -1.09 9.21 0.00
N VAL A 63 0.21 8.95 0.16
CA VAL A 63 0.75 7.59 0.08
C VAL A 63 0.15 6.69 1.14
N ILE A 64 0.03 7.14 2.41
CA ILE A 64 -0.62 6.36 3.48
C ILE A 64 -2.08 6.07 3.14
N LEU A 65 -2.81 7.08 2.67
CA LEU A 65 -4.24 6.94 2.36
C LEU A 65 -4.51 6.01 1.17
N VAL A 66 -3.61 5.98 0.18
CA VAL A 66 -3.73 5.12 -1.02
C VAL A 66 -3.22 3.70 -0.77
N SER A 67 -2.28 3.51 0.16
CA SER A 67 -1.64 2.21 0.41
C SER A 67 -2.63 1.06 0.68
N PRO A 68 -3.71 1.20 1.48
CA PRO A 68 -4.67 0.12 1.70
C PRO A 68 -5.34 -0.37 0.41
N ILE A 69 -5.61 0.54 -0.54
CA ILE A 69 -6.20 0.20 -1.84
C ILE A 69 -5.21 -0.65 -2.65
N ALA A 70 -3.96 -0.18 -2.78
CA ALA A 70 -2.94 -0.89 -3.54
C ALA A 70 -2.64 -2.28 -2.95
N ILE A 71 -2.55 -2.38 -1.62
CA ILE A 71 -2.34 -3.65 -0.91
C ILE A 71 -3.51 -4.60 -1.16
N SER A 72 -4.76 -4.14 -1.04
CA SER A 72 -5.95 -4.96 -1.23
C SER A 72 -6.02 -5.55 -2.64
N ILE A 73 -5.83 -4.72 -3.67
CA ILE A 73 -5.83 -5.16 -5.07
C ILE A 73 -4.74 -6.22 -5.31
N TYR A 74 -3.52 -5.96 -4.79
CA TYR A 74 -2.40 -6.89 -4.97
C TYR A 74 -2.66 -8.25 -4.31
N ILE A 75 -3.15 -8.24 -3.07
CA ILE A 75 -3.42 -9.48 -2.33
C ILE A 75 -4.58 -10.26 -2.96
N ASP A 76 -5.66 -9.57 -3.39
CA ASP A 76 -6.75 -10.25 -4.09
C ASP A 76 -6.28 -10.93 -5.37
N SER A 77 -5.38 -10.28 -6.13
CA SER A 77 -4.75 -10.86 -7.32
C SER A 77 -3.96 -12.12 -6.98
N ILE A 78 -3.08 -12.10 -5.95
CA ILE A 78 -2.30 -13.28 -5.51
C ILE A 78 -3.21 -14.43 -5.06
N GLN A 79 -4.30 -14.11 -4.35
CA GLN A 79 -5.27 -15.10 -3.86
C GLN A 79 -6.27 -15.56 -4.94
N GLY A 80 -6.13 -15.04 -6.18
CA GLY A 80 -6.96 -15.41 -7.33
C GLY A 80 -8.42 -15.01 -7.18
N GLY A 81 -8.72 -13.84 -6.61
CA GLY A 81 -10.06 -13.30 -6.45
C GLY A 81 -10.92 -14.02 -5.40
N ARG A 82 -10.32 -14.87 -4.59
CA ARG A 82 -11.02 -15.76 -3.65
C ARG A 82 -11.77 -15.02 -2.55
N TYR A 83 -11.23 -13.86 -2.16
CA TYR A 83 -11.78 -12.98 -1.14
C TYR A 83 -12.20 -11.62 -1.70
N ALA A 84 -12.49 -11.55 -3.01
CA ALA A 84 -12.80 -10.31 -3.72
C ALA A 84 -13.84 -9.43 -2.99
N GLY A 85 -14.91 -10.04 -2.44
CA GLY A 85 -15.93 -9.28 -1.72
C GLY A 85 -15.40 -8.57 -0.46
N VAL A 86 -14.44 -9.19 0.26
CA VAL A 86 -13.84 -8.60 1.45
C VAL A 86 -12.88 -7.48 1.03
N TYR A 87 -12.04 -7.71 0.02
CA TYR A 87 -11.10 -6.70 -0.47
C TYR A 87 -11.82 -5.52 -1.12
N THR A 88 -12.87 -5.75 -1.91
CA THR A 88 -13.69 -4.66 -2.45
C THR A 88 -14.30 -3.79 -1.33
N CYS A 89 -14.73 -4.40 -0.23
CA CYS A 89 -15.20 -3.64 0.93
C CYS A 89 -14.11 -2.75 1.53
N ILE A 90 -12.89 -3.27 1.68
CA ILE A 90 -11.72 -2.50 2.15
C ILE A 90 -11.38 -1.37 1.18
N GLU A 91 -11.38 -1.63 -0.13
CA GLU A 91 -11.10 -0.64 -1.16
C GLU A 91 -12.11 0.51 -1.14
N VAL A 92 -13.40 0.19 -1.02
CA VAL A 92 -14.47 1.21 -0.92
C VAL A 92 -14.30 2.03 0.36
N LEU A 93 -14.05 1.39 1.50
CA LEU A 93 -13.81 2.11 2.77
C LEU A 93 -12.57 2.99 2.68
N ALA A 94 -11.48 2.49 2.10
CA ALA A 94 -10.24 3.26 1.92
C ALA A 94 -10.45 4.44 0.95
N LEU A 95 -11.23 4.26 -0.12
CA LEU A 95 -11.58 5.32 -1.05
C LEU A 95 -12.42 6.41 -0.38
N VAL A 96 -13.39 6.03 0.45
CA VAL A 96 -14.19 6.96 1.25
C VAL A 96 -13.29 7.72 2.22
N ASN A 97 -12.40 7.03 2.94
CA ASN A 97 -11.45 7.64 3.87
C ASN A 97 -10.53 8.63 3.14
N LEU A 98 -9.96 8.25 2.00
CA LEU A 98 -9.13 9.12 1.15
C LEU A 98 -9.91 10.38 0.75
N THR A 99 -11.15 10.21 0.28
CA THR A 99 -11.99 11.33 -0.18
C THR A 99 -12.32 12.28 0.96
N VAL A 100 -12.74 11.75 2.11
CA VAL A 100 -13.07 12.55 3.30
C VAL A 100 -11.87 13.32 3.81
N CYS A 101 -10.72 12.66 4.01
CA CYS A 101 -9.51 13.32 4.49
C CYS A 101 -9.02 14.40 3.52
N THR A 102 -9.09 14.15 2.21
CA THR A 102 -8.71 15.14 1.20
C THR A 102 -9.66 16.35 1.19
N LEU A 103 -10.98 16.11 1.30
CA LEU A 103 -11.97 17.20 1.38
C LEU A 103 -11.79 18.04 2.64
N LEU A 104 -11.55 17.42 3.79
CA LEU A 104 -11.30 18.15 5.05
C LEU A 104 -10.08 19.04 4.94
N GLN A 105 -9.01 18.57 4.31
CA GLN A 105 -7.81 19.36 4.03
C GLN A 105 -8.09 20.51 3.07
N LEU A 106 -8.83 20.27 1.98
CA LEU A 106 -9.13 21.31 0.97
C LEU A 106 -10.06 22.39 1.51
N THR A 107 -10.98 22.04 2.42
CA THR A 107 -11.88 22.98 3.08
C THR A 107 -11.23 23.73 4.24
N GLY A 108 -10.01 23.34 4.64
CA GLY A 108 -9.28 23.94 5.77
C GLY A 108 -9.93 23.66 7.14
N VAL A 109 -10.79 22.65 7.23
CA VAL A 109 -11.45 22.24 8.49
C VAL A 109 -10.49 21.45 9.37
N CYS A 110 -9.70 20.54 8.76
CA CYS A 110 -8.69 19.75 9.46
C CYS A 110 -7.45 19.64 8.59
N ASP A 111 -6.29 19.66 9.23
CA ASP A 111 -5.01 19.40 8.55
C ASP A 111 -4.79 17.89 8.38
N PHE A 112 -3.96 17.50 7.41
CA PHE A 112 -3.56 16.10 7.20
C PHE A 112 -2.98 15.44 8.47
N ILE A 113 -2.29 16.20 9.32
CA ILE A 113 -1.75 15.70 10.58
C ILE A 113 -2.87 15.25 11.52
N GLU A 114 -3.98 15.99 11.57
CA GLU A 114 -5.14 15.67 12.41
C GLU A 114 -5.91 14.45 11.88
N THR A 115 -5.88 14.22 10.57
CA THR A 115 -6.52 13.06 9.92
C THR A 115 -5.60 11.84 9.83
N LEU A 116 -4.31 11.96 10.20
CA LEU A 116 -3.34 10.88 10.20
C LEU A 116 -3.82 9.60 10.93
N PRO A 117 -4.42 9.69 12.14
CA PRO A 117 -4.91 8.50 12.85
C PRO A 117 -5.98 7.74 12.06
N ALA A 118 -6.81 8.43 11.28
CA ALA A 118 -7.81 7.78 10.43
C ALA A 118 -7.15 6.99 9.29
N GLY A 119 -6.12 7.55 8.64
CA GLY A 119 -5.35 6.86 7.61
C GLY A 119 -4.60 5.64 8.15
N GLN A 120 -3.93 5.80 9.29
CA GLN A 120 -3.23 4.70 9.97
C GLN A 120 -4.20 3.61 10.45
N GLY A 121 -5.36 3.99 10.99
CA GLY A 121 -6.41 3.06 11.39
C GLY A 121 -6.91 2.23 10.20
N MET A 122 -7.14 2.86 9.04
CA MET A 122 -7.54 2.16 7.83
C MET A 122 -6.46 1.20 7.33
N LEU A 123 -5.19 1.61 7.38
CA LEU A 123 -4.07 0.73 7.03
C LEU A 123 -3.97 -0.46 7.99
N ALA A 124 -4.15 -0.24 9.30
CA ALA A 124 -4.15 -1.32 10.29
C ALA A 124 -5.29 -2.32 10.06
N ILE A 125 -6.50 -1.85 9.74
CA ILE A 125 -7.64 -2.72 9.40
C ILE A 125 -7.30 -3.55 8.16
N CYS A 126 -6.74 -2.94 7.11
CA CYS A 126 -6.30 -3.65 5.92
C CYS A 126 -5.28 -4.74 6.26
N CYS A 127 -4.25 -4.43 7.06
CA CYS A 127 -3.25 -5.40 7.50
C CYS A 127 -3.86 -6.59 8.26
N ILE A 128 -4.80 -6.33 9.17
CA ILE A 128 -5.49 -7.39 9.93
C ILE A 128 -6.29 -8.30 9.00
N VAL A 129 -7.00 -7.74 8.03
CA VAL A 129 -7.76 -8.52 7.04
C VAL A 129 -6.83 -9.38 6.19
N VAL A 130 -5.72 -8.82 5.68
CA VAL A 130 -4.74 -9.56 4.88
C VAL A 130 -4.14 -10.71 5.68
N ILE A 131 -3.70 -10.48 6.92
CA ILE A 131 -3.15 -11.52 7.79
C ILE A 131 -4.21 -12.61 8.04
N THR A 132 -5.45 -12.23 8.28
CA THR A 132 -6.55 -13.17 8.53
C THR A 132 -6.81 -14.04 7.31
N THR A 133 -6.87 -13.47 6.11
CA THR A 133 -7.08 -14.25 4.86
C THR A 133 -5.91 -15.18 4.58
N PHE A 134 -4.67 -14.78 4.85
CA PHE A 134 -3.49 -15.64 4.73
C PHE A 134 -3.53 -16.82 5.73
N ILE A 135 -3.92 -16.56 6.98
CA ILE A 135 -4.08 -17.64 7.98
C ILE A 135 -5.13 -18.65 7.51
N ILE A 136 -6.27 -18.18 6.99
CA ILE A 136 -7.33 -19.05 6.45
C ILE A 136 -6.79 -19.88 5.28
N ASP A 137 -6.00 -19.32 4.38
CA ASP A 137 -5.43 -20.05 3.25
C ASP A 137 -4.36 -21.07 3.69
N ILE A 138 -3.59 -20.77 4.74
CA ILE A 138 -2.67 -21.76 5.35
C ILE A 138 -3.45 -22.93 5.92
N ILE A 139 -4.48 -22.67 6.73
CA ILE A 139 -5.30 -23.72 7.38
C ILE A 139 -5.99 -24.59 6.32
N LYS A 140 -6.46 -23.97 5.23
CA LYS A 140 -7.12 -24.68 4.12
C LYS A 140 -6.15 -25.31 3.12
N ASN A 141 -4.84 -25.25 3.37
CA ASN A 141 -3.78 -25.76 2.51
C ASN A 141 -3.81 -25.22 1.06
N ARG A 142 -4.26 -23.97 0.88
CA ARG A 142 -4.43 -23.31 -0.42
C ARG A 142 -3.27 -22.40 -0.79
N ALA A 143 -2.35 -22.17 0.15
CA ALA A 143 -1.22 -21.26 -0.01
C ALA A 143 -0.03 -21.86 -0.78
N SER A 144 -0.12 -23.06 -1.33
CA SER A 144 1.01 -23.78 -1.94
C SER A 144 1.64 -23.04 -3.13
N GLY A 145 0.85 -22.25 -3.87
CA GLY A 145 1.32 -21.53 -5.06
C GLY A 145 2.00 -20.19 -4.79
N TYR A 146 1.79 -19.59 -3.59
CA TYR A 146 2.29 -18.24 -3.27
C TYR A 146 2.84 -18.12 -1.83
N ARG A 147 3.39 -19.21 -1.30
CA ARG A 147 3.94 -19.25 0.08
C ARG A 147 5.05 -18.25 0.31
N LEU A 148 5.91 -18.05 -0.68
CA LEU A 148 7.04 -17.13 -0.56
C LEU A 148 6.58 -15.67 -0.53
N GLU A 149 5.67 -15.31 -1.43
CA GLU A 149 5.07 -13.98 -1.49
C GLU A 149 4.30 -13.67 -0.21
N MET A 150 3.51 -14.64 0.27
CA MET A 150 2.77 -14.53 1.53
C MET A 150 3.70 -14.28 2.72
N LEU A 151 4.82 -15.03 2.83
CA LEU A 151 5.78 -14.85 3.91
C LEU A 151 6.43 -13.45 3.85
N ALA A 152 6.84 -13.03 2.66
CA ALA A 152 7.43 -11.71 2.45
C ALA A 152 6.43 -10.59 2.82
N MET A 153 5.17 -10.73 2.44
CA MET A 153 4.12 -9.76 2.76
C MET A 153 3.81 -9.71 4.27
N ILE A 154 3.72 -10.86 4.94
CA ILE A 154 3.51 -10.88 6.40
C ILE A 154 4.64 -10.15 7.12
N ILE A 155 5.89 -10.42 6.75
CA ILE A 155 7.05 -9.72 7.33
C ILE A 155 6.95 -8.22 7.07
N GLY A 156 6.66 -7.80 5.84
CA GLY A 156 6.49 -6.39 5.48
C GLY A 156 5.37 -5.71 6.26
N LEU A 157 4.22 -6.34 6.37
CA LEU A 157 3.07 -5.80 7.12
C LEU A 157 3.35 -5.69 8.62
N VAL A 158 4.03 -6.67 9.21
CA VAL A 158 4.45 -6.60 10.62
C VAL A 158 5.42 -5.44 10.85
N LEU A 159 6.38 -5.23 9.96
CA LEU A 159 7.31 -4.10 10.06
C LEU A 159 6.57 -2.75 9.96
N VAL A 160 5.60 -2.62 9.04
CA VAL A 160 4.77 -1.41 8.92
C VAL A 160 3.95 -1.16 10.19
N LEU A 161 3.39 -2.20 10.80
CA LEU A 161 2.64 -2.07 12.05
C LEU A 161 3.54 -1.66 13.22
N ILE A 162 4.76 -2.20 13.30
CA ILE A 162 5.75 -1.82 14.33
C ILE A 162 6.13 -0.35 14.16
N GLU A 163 6.40 0.08 12.92
CA GLU A 163 6.73 1.47 12.62
C GLU A 163 5.57 2.42 12.96
N ALA A 164 4.36 2.08 12.55
CA ALA A 164 3.17 2.86 12.90
C ALA A 164 2.97 3.00 14.42
N ALA A 165 3.24 1.93 15.19
CA ALA A 165 3.16 1.94 16.64
C ALA A 165 4.29 2.74 17.30
N SER A 166 5.44 2.91 16.65
CA SER A 166 6.60 3.63 17.20
C SER A 166 6.46 5.16 17.11
N VAL A 167 5.48 5.63 16.36
CA VAL A 167 5.21 7.08 16.18
C VAL A 167 4.45 7.68 17.36
N TYR A 168 3.87 6.85 18.23
CA TYR A 168 3.16 7.23 19.45
C TYR A 168 3.98 6.90 20.70
#